data_dcc19d835f2e6f8d88063e5bfa9ed5dd
#
_entry.id   dcc19d835f2e6f8d88063e5bfa9ed5dd
#
_cell.length_a   1.000
_cell.length_b   1.000
_cell.length_c   1.000
_cell.angle_alpha   90.00
_cell.angle_beta   90.00
_cell.angle_gamma   90.00
#
_symmetry.space_group_name_H-M   'P 1'
#
loop_
_entity.id
_entity.type
_entity.pdbx_description
1 polymer ?
#
loop_
_entity_poly.entity_id
_entity_poly.type
_entity_poly.pdbx_seq_one_letter_code
_entity_poly.pdbx_strand_id
1 'polypeptide(L)'
;MPRGRADAAGPFSFTLQALIRASRFVGVIGLGIMGSAMAANLSRAKYRVIGYDVLEARRRALRRAGGHAVNDCGDVARQAGVVICSLPSSEALRQVAGELAAAGRPKLVVIETSTLPVAVKEAARQTLAAGGATLLDCPLSGTGSQARVKDLVVLASGDRRAYRTVAPVLDAFARARFHVGDFGAGSKMKFVANLLVAIHNVAAAEALVLAMKAGLDPATTYEVISAGAGSSRMFQVRGPMMVTGDYSRALMKLGVWQKDMAVIGEFARAVGAPTPLFAATAPIYTAATEAGGDEDTAAVCRVLEEAAGVRRKLKVKSAK
;
A
#
# COMPACT_ATOMS: atom_id res chain seq x y z
N MET A 1 -23.92 7.45 -61.73
CA MET A 1 -23.49 8.57 -60.87
C MET A 1 -24.20 8.48 -59.54
N PRO A 2 -23.61 8.03 -58.44
CA PRO A 2 -24.10 8.37 -57.13
C PRO A 2 -23.08 9.29 -56.39
N ARG A 3 -23.64 10.34 -55.83
CA ARG A 3 -22.94 11.41 -55.10
C ARG A 3 -22.40 10.90 -53.74
N GLY A 4 -21.13 11.26 -53.46
CA GLY A 4 -20.50 11.00 -52.17
C GLY A 4 -21.21 11.73 -51.03
N ARG A 5 -21.46 11.01 -49.96
CA ARG A 5 -21.84 11.58 -48.67
C ARG A 5 -20.52 11.94 -47.92
N ALA A 6 -20.35 13.22 -47.67
CA ALA A 6 -19.39 13.71 -46.72
C ALA A 6 -19.91 13.36 -45.31
N ASP A 7 -19.19 12.52 -44.57
CA ASP A 7 -19.47 12.25 -43.17
C ASP A 7 -19.11 13.50 -42.33
N ALA A 8 -20.16 14.20 -41.91
CA ALA A 8 -20.07 15.26 -40.93
C ALA A 8 -19.72 14.64 -39.56
N ALA A 9 -18.46 14.77 -39.12
CA ALA A 9 -18.05 14.46 -37.76
C ALA A 9 -18.81 15.39 -36.80
N GLY A 10 -19.80 14.87 -36.10
CA GLY A 10 -20.66 15.60 -35.19
C GLY A 10 -19.87 16.08 -33.93
N PRO A 11 -20.42 17.06 -33.17
CA PRO A 11 -19.75 17.71 -32.02
C PRO A 11 -19.37 16.76 -30.86
N PHE A 12 -19.80 15.49 -30.90
CA PHE A 12 -19.47 14.44 -29.93
C PHE A 12 -18.02 13.95 -30.02
N SER A 13 -17.33 14.10 -31.17
CA SER A 13 -15.96 13.64 -31.38
C SER A 13 -14.94 14.50 -30.62
N PHE A 14 -15.17 15.81 -30.55
CA PHE A 14 -14.27 16.74 -29.83
C PHE A 14 -14.34 16.59 -28.30
N THR A 15 -15.51 16.28 -27.76
CA THR A 15 -15.71 16.07 -26.31
C THR A 15 -15.06 14.76 -25.83
N LEU A 16 -15.10 13.70 -26.63
CA LEU A 16 -14.49 12.41 -26.31
C LEU A 16 -12.96 12.51 -26.36
N GLN A 17 -12.37 13.19 -27.34
CA GLN A 17 -10.92 13.40 -27.42
C GLN A 17 -10.40 14.35 -26.33
N ALA A 18 -11.17 15.34 -25.93
CA ALA A 18 -10.83 16.23 -24.79
C ALA A 18 -10.91 15.47 -23.46
N LEU A 19 -11.91 14.60 -23.28
CA LEU A 19 -12.01 13.70 -22.13
C LEU A 19 -10.85 12.67 -22.08
N ILE A 20 -10.48 12.11 -23.22
CA ILE A 20 -9.32 11.18 -23.33
C ILE A 20 -8.00 11.90 -23.06
N ARG A 21 -7.85 13.16 -23.47
CA ARG A 21 -6.67 14.00 -23.13
C ARG A 21 -6.63 14.39 -21.66
N ALA A 22 -7.75 14.78 -21.07
CA ALA A 22 -7.87 15.10 -19.64
C ALA A 22 -7.66 13.85 -18.76
N SER A 23 -7.97 12.65 -19.25
CA SER A 23 -7.78 11.38 -18.53
C SER A 23 -6.32 10.88 -18.47
N ARG A 24 -5.37 11.57 -19.13
CA ARG A 24 -3.96 11.18 -19.11
C ARG A 24 -3.14 11.77 -17.96
N PHE A 25 -3.68 12.77 -17.26
CA PHE A 25 -3.00 13.37 -16.12
C PHE A 25 -3.48 12.74 -14.83
N VAL A 26 -2.57 12.14 -14.07
CA VAL A 26 -2.84 11.56 -12.75
C VAL A 26 -1.94 12.23 -11.72
N GLY A 27 -2.58 12.72 -10.67
CA GLY A 27 -1.90 13.28 -9.50
C GLY A 27 -1.41 12.18 -8.57
N VAL A 28 -0.25 12.39 -7.95
CA VAL A 28 0.26 11.53 -6.86
C VAL A 28 0.75 12.42 -5.72
N ILE A 29 0.10 12.32 -4.57
CA ILE A 29 0.48 13.05 -3.35
C ILE A 29 1.05 12.06 -2.35
N GLY A 30 2.28 12.33 -1.87
CA GLY A 30 3.09 11.40 -1.11
C GLY A 30 3.91 10.50 -2.03
N LEU A 31 5.16 10.90 -2.29
CA LEU A 31 6.12 10.23 -3.16
C LEU A 31 7.11 9.35 -2.37
N GLY A 32 6.62 8.74 -1.29
CA GLY A 32 7.34 7.71 -0.54
C GLY A 32 7.52 6.41 -1.33
N ILE A 33 7.82 5.31 -0.64
CA ILE A 33 8.07 3.99 -1.27
C ILE A 33 6.90 3.57 -2.18
N MET A 34 5.67 3.66 -1.69
CA MET A 34 4.49 3.25 -2.45
C MET A 34 4.12 4.25 -3.54
N GLY A 35 4.04 5.56 -3.20
CA GLY A 35 3.66 6.59 -4.15
C GLY A 35 4.63 6.71 -5.31
N SER A 36 5.95 6.64 -5.08
CA SER A 36 6.94 6.65 -6.16
C SER A 36 6.85 5.42 -7.06
N ALA A 37 6.58 4.24 -6.50
CA ALA A 37 6.38 3.02 -7.28
C ALA A 37 5.11 3.08 -8.15
N MET A 38 4.00 3.60 -7.58
CA MET A 38 2.76 3.84 -8.34
C MET A 38 2.98 4.87 -9.45
N ALA A 39 3.66 5.98 -9.16
CA ALA A 39 4.01 7.00 -10.15
C ALA A 39 4.82 6.43 -11.32
N ALA A 40 5.81 5.59 -11.04
CA ALA A 40 6.61 4.92 -12.07
C ALA A 40 5.78 3.96 -12.94
N ASN A 41 4.87 3.19 -12.34
CA ASN A 41 3.97 2.31 -13.09
C ASN A 41 2.99 3.08 -13.97
N LEU A 42 2.43 4.19 -13.47
CA LEU A 42 1.58 5.10 -14.23
C LEU A 42 2.32 5.68 -15.45
N SER A 43 3.56 6.12 -15.26
CA SER A 43 4.39 6.63 -16.36
C SER A 43 4.66 5.56 -17.42
N ARG A 44 4.95 4.30 -17.02
CA ARG A 44 5.08 3.17 -17.95
C ARG A 44 3.78 2.89 -18.71
N ALA A 45 2.64 3.06 -18.07
CA ALA A 45 1.31 2.96 -18.69
C ALA A 45 0.91 4.23 -19.48
N LYS A 46 1.87 5.16 -19.73
CA LYS A 46 1.70 6.37 -20.54
C LYS A 46 0.77 7.43 -19.93
N TYR A 47 0.56 7.40 -18.61
CA TYR A 47 -0.03 8.53 -17.89
C TYR A 47 1.03 9.62 -17.66
N ARG A 48 0.60 10.88 -17.68
CA ARG A 48 1.42 12.02 -17.26
C ARG A 48 1.23 12.21 -15.77
N VAL A 49 2.28 11.95 -15.01
CA VAL A 49 2.23 12.02 -13.54
C VAL A 49 2.56 13.43 -13.07
N ILE A 50 1.66 14.01 -12.29
CA ILE A 50 1.87 15.27 -11.56
C ILE A 50 1.99 14.89 -10.08
N GLY A 51 3.07 15.30 -9.41
CA GLY A 51 3.30 14.83 -8.06
C GLY A 51 3.72 15.91 -7.09
N TYR A 52 3.32 15.69 -5.83
CA TYR A 52 3.73 16.49 -4.70
C TYR A 52 4.16 15.61 -3.51
N ASP A 53 5.18 16.06 -2.82
CA ASP A 53 5.63 15.55 -1.52
C ASP A 53 6.24 16.71 -0.74
N VAL A 54 6.12 16.72 0.57
CA VAL A 54 6.71 17.76 1.43
C VAL A 54 8.24 17.77 1.32
N LEU A 55 8.86 16.63 1.02
CA LEU A 55 10.31 16.50 0.86
C LEU A 55 10.74 16.82 -0.57
N GLU A 56 11.49 17.91 -0.72
CA GLU A 56 12.02 18.34 -2.03
C GLU A 56 12.86 17.24 -2.72
N ALA A 57 13.58 16.44 -1.96
CA ALA A 57 14.35 15.33 -2.52
C ALA A 57 13.47 14.34 -3.30
N ARG A 58 12.24 14.07 -2.84
CA ARG A 58 11.27 13.21 -3.50
C ARG A 58 10.67 13.87 -4.74
N ARG A 59 10.38 15.19 -4.67
CA ARG A 59 9.94 15.96 -5.84
C ARG A 59 11.00 15.96 -6.93
N ARG A 60 12.29 16.16 -6.58
CA ARG A 60 13.42 16.05 -7.53
C ARG A 60 13.55 14.66 -8.13
N ALA A 61 13.33 13.60 -7.32
CA ALA A 61 13.35 12.24 -7.84
C ALA A 61 12.25 11.99 -8.88
N LEU A 62 11.04 12.51 -8.65
CA LEU A 62 9.95 12.46 -9.62
C LEU A 62 10.31 13.19 -10.93
N ARG A 63 10.90 14.41 -10.87
CA ARG A 63 11.33 15.15 -12.07
C ARG A 63 12.37 14.35 -12.87
N ARG A 64 13.37 13.76 -12.19
CA ARG A 64 14.37 12.90 -12.85
C ARG A 64 13.76 11.66 -13.53
N ALA A 65 12.65 11.15 -13.00
CA ALA A 65 11.89 10.05 -13.58
C ALA A 65 10.92 10.48 -14.71
N GLY A 66 10.95 11.77 -15.13
CA GLY A 66 10.10 12.29 -16.20
C GLY A 66 8.70 12.73 -15.77
N GLY A 67 8.41 12.74 -14.46
CA GLY A 67 7.17 13.29 -13.92
C GLY A 67 7.24 14.80 -13.71
N HIS A 68 6.09 15.43 -13.53
CA HIS A 68 5.96 16.86 -13.23
C HIS A 68 5.73 17.07 -11.73
N ALA A 69 6.72 17.62 -11.03
CA ALA A 69 6.57 17.93 -9.61
C ALA A 69 6.13 19.39 -9.42
N VAL A 70 5.11 19.57 -8.59
CA VAL A 70 4.53 20.85 -8.22
C VAL A 70 4.83 21.20 -6.75
N ASN A 71 4.41 22.38 -6.30
CA ASN A 71 4.80 22.91 -4.99
C ASN A 71 3.76 22.72 -3.89
N ASP A 72 2.50 22.39 -4.25
CA ASP A 72 1.41 22.16 -3.31
C ASP A 72 0.38 21.15 -3.85
N CYS A 73 -0.52 20.68 -2.97
CA CYS A 73 -1.57 19.72 -3.34
C CYS A 73 -2.64 20.35 -4.23
N GLY A 74 -2.91 21.64 -4.09
CA GLY A 74 -3.89 22.36 -4.92
C GLY A 74 -3.44 22.39 -6.38
N ASP A 75 -2.14 22.57 -6.65
CA ASP A 75 -1.58 22.50 -8.00
C ASP A 75 -1.76 21.11 -8.62
N VAL A 76 -1.64 20.04 -7.83
CA VAL A 76 -1.94 18.69 -8.30
C VAL A 76 -3.41 18.60 -8.71
N ALA A 77 -4.34 19.06 -7.85
CA ALA A 77 -5.77 19.01 -8.13
C ALA A 77 -6.15 19.83 -9.37
N ARG A 78 -5.59 21.04 -9.53
CA ARG A 78 -5.86 21.90 -10.70
C ARG A 78 -5.52 21.22 -12.02
N GLN A 79 -4.50 20.37 -12.04
CA GLN A 79 -3.95 19.78 -13.27
C GLN A 79 -4.44 18.33 -13.51
N ALA A 80 -4.83 17.58 -12.45
CA ALA A 80 -5.24 16.17 -12.56
C ALA A 80 -6.69 15.98 -12.15
N GLY A 81 -7.48 15.20 -12.92
CA GLY A 81 -8.86 14.83 -12.56
C GLY A 81 -8.94 13.63 -11.63
N VAL A 82 -7.83 12.90 -11.48
CA VAL A 82 -7.68 11.79 -10.54
C VAL A 82 -6.41 12.02 -9.74
N VAL A 83 -6.49 11.93 -8.42
CA VAL A 83 -5.37 12.08 -7.50
C VAL A 83 -5.25 10.85 -6.61
N ILE A 84 -4.06 10.28 -6.54
CA ILE A 84 -3.72 9.18 -5.63
C ILE A 84 -3.00 9.77 -4.42
N CYS A 85 -3.48 9.47 -3.21
CA CYS A 85 -2.86 9.82 -1.95
C CYS A 85 -2.20 8.59 -1.32
N SER A 86 -0.93 8.73 -0.91
CA SER A 86 -0.16 7.70 -0.20
C SER A 86 0.59 8.36 0.97
N LEU A 87 -0.09 8.48 2.10
CA LEU A 87 0.26 9.39 3.19
C LEU A 87 0.68 8.64 4.46
N PRO A 88 1.57 9.21 5.30
CA PRO A 88 2.10 8.54 6.47
C PRO A 88 1.18 8.60 7.68
N SER A 89 0.29 9.59 7.78
CA SER A 89 -0.45 9.87 9.02
C SER A 89 -1.85 10.45 8.78
N SER A 90 -2.66 10.43 9.82
CA SER A 90 -4.00 11.04 9.86
C SER A 90 -3.95 12.56 9.64
N GLU A 91 -2.94 13.23 10.18
CA GLU A 91 -2.72 14.68 10.04
C GLU A 91 -2.44 15.02 8.58
N ALA A 92 -1.56 14.25 7.93
CA ALA A 92 -1.25 14.44 6.52
C ALA A 92 -2.51 14.28 5.64
N LEU A 93 -3.39 13.31 5.95
CA LEU A 93 -4.63 13.13 5.21
C LEU A 93 -5.60 14.30 5.41
N ARG A 94 -5.74 14.81 6.64
CA ARG A 94 -6.60 15.97 6.92
C ARG A 94 -6.11 17.21 6.17
N GLN A 95 -4.80 17.48 6.23
CA GLN A 95 -4.20 18.61 5.51
C GLN A 95 -4.42 18.50 4.00
N VAL A 96 -4.07 17.36 3.40
CA VAL A 96 -4.21 17.13 1.96
C VAL A 96 -5.69 17.23 1.54
N ALA A 97 -6.62 16.68 2.31
CA ALA A 97 -8.04 16.77 2.01
C ALA A 97 -8.53 18.24 2.00
N GLY A 98 -8.08 19.06 2.96
CA GLY A 98 -8.38 20.49 3.02
C GLY A 98 -7.82 21.25 1.80
N GLU A 99 -6.56 21.02 1.43
CA GLU A 99 -5.92 21.67 0.28
C GLU A 99 -6.58 21.28 -1.06
N LEU A 100 -6.92 19.99 -1.22
CA LEU A 100 -7.64 19.50 -2.41
C LEU A 100 -9.07 20.06 -2.51
N ALA A 101 -9.79 20.15 -1.37
CA ALA A 101 -11.12 20.73 -1.32
C ALA A 101 -11.07 22.24 -1.67
N ALA A 102 -10.12 22.97 -1.10
CA ALA A 102 -9.92 24.40 -1.36
C ALA A 102 -9.56 24.70 -2.82
N ALA A 103 -8.93 23.77 -3.53
CA ALA A 103 -8.64 23.90 -4.96
C ALA A 103 -9.92 23.94 -5.84
N GLY A 104 -11.05 23.50 -5.30
CA GLY A 104 -12.37 23.64 -5.90
C GLY A 104 -12.54 22.96 -7.26
N ARG A 105 -11.79 21.87 -7.53
CA ARG A 105 -11.89 21.19 -8.84
C ARG A 105 -13.15 20.30 -8.90
N PRO A 106 -14.11 20.63 -9.77
CA PRO A 106 -15.31 19.81 -9.90
C PRO A 106 -14.99 18.40 -10.40
N LYS A 107 -15.69 17.40 -9.87
CA LYS A 107 -15.57 15.98 -10.28
C LYS A 107 -14.18 15.38 -10.07
N LEU A 108 -13.34 15.97 -9.20
CA LEU A 108 -12.08 15.36 -8.78
C LEU A 108 -12.38 14.02 -8.10
N VAL A 109 -11.66 12.98 -8.51
CA VAL A 109 -11.69 11.69 -7.79
C VAL A 109 -10.36 11.49 -7.08
N VAL A 110 -10.43 11.33 -5.77
CA VAL A 110 -9.27 11.07 -4.91
C VAL A 110 -9.26 9.60 -4.52
N ILE A 111 -8.15 8.92 -4.79
CA ILE A 111 -7.88 7.52 -4.45
C ILE A 111 -6.98 7.52 -3.23
N GLU A 112 -7.52 7.24 -2.05
CA GLU A 112 -6.77 7.22 -0.80
C GLU A 112 -6.27 5.80 -0.52
N THR A 113 -4.93 5.61 -0.49
CA THR A 113 -4.31 4.29 -0.44
C THR A 113 -3.65 3.94 0.89
N SER A 114 -3.63 4.87 1.84
CA SER A 114 -2.94 4.70 3.12
C SER A 114 -3.71 3.76 4.08
N THR A 115 -3.00 3.13 5.00
CA THR A 115 -3.61 2.40 6.12
C THR A 115 -3.81 3.37 7.28
N LEU A 116 -5.06 3.86 7.45
CA LEU A 116 -5.45 4.85 8.44
C LEU A 116 -6.82 4.45 9.04
N PRO A 117 -7.19 4.98 10.24
CA PRO A 117 -8.49 4.73 10.83
C PRO A 117 -9.65 5.16 9.91
N VAL A 118 -10.71 4.35 9.86
CA VAL A 118 -11.88 4.61 8.99
C VAL A 118 -12.51 5.96 9.30
N ALA A 119 -12.62 6.34 10.58
CA ALA A 119 -13.18 7.63 10.99
C ALA A 119 -12.41 8.84 10.41
N VAL A 120 -11.08 8.74 10.34
CA VAL A 120 -10.23 9.79 9.74
C VAL A 120 -10.48 9.91 8.24
N LYS A 121 -10.60 8.79 7.54
CA LYS A 121 -10.92 8.78 6.11
C LYS A 121 -12.34 9.29 5.84
N GLU A 122 -13.29 8.97 6.71
CA GLU A 122 -14.66 9.48 6.61
C GLU A 122 -14.71 11.01 6.76
N ALA A 123 -13.99 11.57 7.74
CA ALA A 123 -13.87 13.03 7.90
C ALA A 123 -13.24 13.67 6.64
N ALA A 124 -12.19 13.06 6.08
CA ALA A 124 -11.57 13.53 4.83
C ALA A 124 -12.54 13.43 3.64
N ARG A 125 -13.39 12.39 3.58
CA ARG A 125 -14.42 12.24 2.56
C ARG A 125 -15.43 13.40 2.62
N GLN A 126 -15.88 13.77 3.82
CA GLN A 126 -16.79 14.89 4.01
C GLN A 126 -16.17 16.22 3.60
N THR A 127 -14.90 16.46 3.98
CA THR A 127 -14.17 17.68 3.58
C THR A 127 -14.06 17.76 2.06
N LEU A 128 -13.68 16.69 1.38
CA LEU A 128 -13.54 16.65 -0.08
C LEU A 128 -14.89 16.79 -0.78
N ALA A 129 -15.96 16.19 -0.26
CA ALA A 129 -17.30 16.29 -0.82
C ALA A 129 -17.82 17.74 -0.77
N ALA A 130 -17.52 18.50 0.28
CA ALA A 130 -17.84 19.93 0.35
C ALA A 130 -17.15 20.75 -0.74
N GLY A 131 -15.96 20.34 -1.20
CA GLY A 131 -15.24 20.90 -2.35
C GLY A 131 -15.63 20.28 -3.71
N GLY A 132 -16.67 19.45 -3.78
CA GLY A 132 -17.16 18.82 -5.02
C GLY A 132 -16.31 17.64 -5.51
N ALA A 133 -15.43 17.10 -4.67
CA ALA A 133 -14.57 15.94 -4.96
C ALA A 133 -15.15 14.65 -4.37
N THR A 134 -14.83 13.51 -4.99
CA THR A 134 -15.20 12.17 -4.49
C THR A 134 -13.97 11.47 -3.96
N LEU A 135 -14.01 10.99 -2.71
CA LEU A 135 -12.98 10.14 -2.11
C LEU A 135 -13.35 8.67 -2.25
N LEU A 136 -12.43 7.86 -2.73
CA LEU A 136 -12.47 6.40 -2.67
C LEU A 136 -11.47 5.90 -1.63
N ASP A 137 -11.88 4.97 -0.78
CA ASP A 137 -11.03 4.28 0.17
C ASP A 137 -10.44 3.05 -0.52
N CYS A 138 -9.14 3.08 -0.82
CA CYS A 138 -8.45 2.13 -1.69
C CYS A 138 -7.12 1.63 -1.11
N PRO A 139 -7.08 1.10 0.12
CA PRO A 139 -5.84 0.59 0.67
C PRO A 139 -5.26 -0.54 -0.18
N LEU A 140 -3.94 -0.70 -0.06
CA LEU A 140 -3.15 -1.62 -0.87
C LEU A 140 -2.76 -2.87 -0.09
N SER A 141 -2.80 -4.02 -0.74
CA SER A 141 -2.18 -5.25 -0.27
C SER A 141 -0.95 -5.54 -1.14
N GLY A 142 0.21 -5.63 -0.49
CA GLY A 142 1.52 -5.82 -1.08
C GLY A 142 2.57 -4.87 -0.47
N THR A 143 3.82 -5.17 -0.75
CA THR A 143 5.00 -4.45 -0.25
C THR A 143 5.56 -3.47 -1.28
N GLY A 144 6.54 -2.66 -0.89
CA GLY A 144 7.21 -1.75 -1.82
C GLY A 144 7.91 -2.44 -2.99
N SER A 145 8.45 -3.65 -2.79
CA SER A 145 9.04 -4.46 -3.87
C SER A 145 7.98 -4.92 -4.88
N GLN A 146 6.83 -5.38 -4.38
CA GLN A 146 5.69 -5.76 -5.22
C GLN A 146 5.10 -4.57 -5.95
N ALA A 147 5.06 -3.39 -5.32
CA ALA A 147 4.61 -2.16 -5.96
C ALA A 147 5.44 -1.80 -7.20
N ARG A 148 6.78 -1.99 -7.15
CA ARG A 148 7.67 -1.69 -8.29
C ARG A 148 7.39 -2.54 -9.53
N VAL A 149 6.93 -3.78 -9.34
CA VAL A 149 6.62 -4.74 -10.41
C VAL A 149 5.11 -4.89 -10.67
N LYS A 150 4.31 -3.93 -10.18
CA LYS A 150 2.85 -3.90 -10.37
C LYS A 150 2.13 -5.09 -9.70
N ASP A 151 2.72 -5.75 -8.73
CA ASP A 151 2.13 -6.88 -7.99
C ASP A 151 1.39 -6.41 -6.72
N LEU A 152 0.51 -5.43 -6.87
CA LEU A 152 -0.36 -4.94 -5.79
C LEU A 152 -1.79 -5.41 -6.00
N VAL A 153 -2.52 -5.55 -4.90
CA VAL A 153 -3.97 -5.68 -4.89
C VAL A 153 -4.59 -4.44 -4.27
N VAL A 154 -5.56 -3.83 -4.96
CA VAL A 154 -6.32 -2.67 -4.47
C VAL A 154 -7.64 -3.15 -3.88
N LEU A 155 -7.92 -2.77 -2.64
CA LEU A 155 -9.17 -3.04 -1.94
C LEU A 155 -10.03 -1.77 -1.97
N ALA A 156 -10.67 -1.51 -3.10
CA ALA A 156 -11.41 -0.26 -3.32
C ALA A 156 -12.81 -0.30 -2.70
N SER A 157 -13.22 0.81 -2.10
CA SER A 157 -14.57 0.97 -1.57
C SER A 157 -15.06 2.42 -1.71
N GLY A 158 -16.39 2.59 -1.67
CA GLY A 158 -17.07 3.86 -1.87
C GLY A 158 -17.84 3.92 -3.18
N ASP A 159 -18.02 5.10 -3.75
CA ASP A 159 -18.87 5.31 -4.92
C ASP A 159 -18.49 4.42 -6.10
N ARG A 160 -19.40 3.55 -6.50
CA ARG A 160 -19.18 2.56 -7.57
C ARG A 160 -18.97 3.20 -8.95
N ARG A 161 -19.55 4.37 -9.19
CA ARG A 161 -19.39 5.10 -10.47
C ARG A 161 -18.00 5.71 -10.54
N ALA A 162 -17.55 6.36 -9.47
CA ALA A 162 -16.20 6.88 -9.35
C ALA A 162 -15.16 5.75 -9.48
N TYR A 163 -15.38 4.61 -8.78
CA TYR A 163 -14.52 3.44 -8.92
C TYR A 163 -14.38 2.96 -10.37
N ARG A 164 -15.50 2.85 -11.11
CA ARG A 164 -15.46 2.46 -12.54
C ARG A 164 -14.67 3.48 -13.38
N THR A 165 -14.81 4.75 -13.08
CA THR A 165 -14.08 5.83 -13.78
C THR A 165 -12.57 5.73 -13.59
N VAL A 166 -12.11 5.40 -12.37
CA VAL A 166 -10.66 5.30 -12.07
C VAL A 166 -10.08 3.90 -12.29
N ALA A 167 -10.90 2.93 -12.67
CA ALA A 167 -10.47 1.55 -12.89
C ALA A 167 -9.23 1.42 -13.79
N PRO A 168 -9.11 2.13 -14.94
CA PRO A 168 -7.90 2.08 -15.77
C PRO A 168 -6.65 2.62 -15.07
N VAL A 169 -6.80 3.59 -14.16
CA VAL A 169 -5.70 4.14 -13.35
C VAL A 169 -5.24 3.10 -12.32
N LEU A 170 -6.18 2.42 -11.65
CA LEU A 170 -5.86 1.33 -10.72
C LEU A 170 -5.16 0.18 -11.44
N ASP A 171 -5.64 -0.21 -12.62
CA ASP A 171 -5.05 -1.27 -13.44
C ASP A 171 -3.64 -0.91 -13.94
N ALA A 172 -3.26 0.36 -13.97
CA ALA A 172 -1.92 0.78 -14.36
C ALA A 172 -0.84 0.41 -13.34
N PHE A 173 -1.16 0.35 -12.04
CA PHE A 173 -0.19 0.10 -10.98
C PHE A 173 -0.48 -1.13 -10.11
N ALA A 174 -1.63 -1.80 -10.31
CA ALA A 174 -2.00 -2.98 -9.55
C ALA A 174 -2.23 -4.19 -10.46
N ARG A 175 -1.99 -5.39 -9.93
CA ARG A 175 -2.28 -6.67 -10.60
C ARG A 175 -3.76 -7.01 -10.54
N ALA A 176 -4.41 -6.65 -9.43
CA ALA A 176 -5.83 -6.90 -9.22
C ALA A 176 -6.45 -5.77 -8.40
N ARG A 177 -7.74 -5.53 -8.60
CA ARG A 177 -8.54 -4.60 -7.82
C ARG A 177 -9.91 -5.20 -7.53
N PHE A 178 -10.40 -4.95 -6.33
CA PHE A 178 -11.71 -5.41 -5.89
C PHE A 178 -12.50 -4.20 -5.37
N HIS A 179 -13.76 -4.07 -5.80
CA HIS A 179 -14.69 -3.15 -5.16
C HIS A 179 -15.41 -3.92 -4.05
N VAL A 180 -15.06 -3.63 -2.81
CA VAL A 180 -15.46 -4.45 -1.66
C VAL A 180 -16.66 -3.89 -0.88
N GLY A 181 -17.29 -2.82 -1.37
CA GLY A 181 -18.51 -2.27 -0.77
C GLY A 181 -18.50 -0.76 -0.58
N ASP A 182 -19.31 -0.29 0.38
CA ASP A 182 -19.44 1.11 0.73
C ASP A 182 -18.14 1.68 1.32
N PHE A 183 -18.02 3.01 1.35
CA PHE A 183 -16.83 3.70 1.84
C PHE A 183 -16.39 3.18 3.22
N GLY A 184 -15.10 2.92 3.35
CA GLY A 184 -14.49 2.32 4.54
C GLY A 184 -14.42 0.78 4.54
N ALA A 185 -15.15 0.09 3.65
CA ALA A 185 -15.05 -1.36 3.53
C ALA A 185 -13.66 -1.81 3.07
N GLY A 186 -12.97 -1.02 2.24
CA GLY A 186 -11.59 -1.26 1.82
C GLY A 186 -10.64 -1.29 3.00
N SER A 187 -10.68 -0.26 3.85
CA SER A 187 -9.88 -0.20 5.07
C SER A 187 -10.18 -1.35 6.04
N LYS A 188 -11.47 -1.67 6.26
CA LYS A 188 -11.86 -2.82 7.08
C LYS A 188 -11.28 -4.12 6.53
N MET A 189 -11.38 -4.36 5.22
CA MET A 189 -10.79 -5.52 4.55
C MET A 189 -9.26 -5.55 4.69
N LYS A 190 -8.61 -4.37 4.61
CA LYS A 190 -7.15 -4.26 4.85
C LYS A 190 -6.78 -4.62 6.28
N PHE A 191 -7.57 -4.23 7.27
CA PHE A 191 -7.32 -4.59 8.67
C PHE A 191 -7.43 -6.10 8.87
N VAL A 192 -8.45 -6.75 8.30
CA VAL A 192 -8.59 -8.21 8.32
C VAL A 192 -7.39 -8.90 7.65
N ALA A 193 -6.97 -8.42 6.48
CA ALA A 193 -5.81 -8.97 5.78
C ALA A 193 -4.51 -8.79 6.60
N ASN A 194 -4.29 -7.61 7.19
CA ASN A 194 -3.09 -7.34 7.97
C ASN A 194 -3.08 -8.05 9.32
N LEU A 195 -4.24 -8.33 9.92
CA LEU A 195 -4.35 -9.22 11.07
C LEU A 195 -3.76 -10.60 10.74
N LEU A 196 -4.13 -11.19 9.59
CA LEU A 196 -3.54 -12.45 9.14
C LEU A 196 -2.04 -12.33 8.85
N VAL A 197 -1.59 -11.20 8.28
CA VAL A 197 -0.15 -10.95 8.08
C VAL A 197 0.60 -10.98 9.40
N ALA A 198 0.08 -10.34 10.46
CA ALA A 198 0.68 -10.34 11.79
C ALA A 198 0.81 -11.75 12.35
N ILE A 199 -0.29 -12.50 12.35
CA ILE A 199 -0.35 -13.87 12.90
C ILE A 199 0.56 -14.80 12.11
N HIS A 200 0.44 -14.83 10.79
CA HIS A 200 1.22 -15.74 9.94
C HIS A 200 2.73 -15.48 10.02
N ASN A 201 3.14 -14.23 10.22
CA ASN A 201 4.56 -13.90 10.33
C ASN A 201 5.15 -14.41 11.65
N VAL A 202 4.45 -14.26 12.77
CA VAL A 202 4.89 -14.81 14.06
C VAL A 202 4.80 -16.34 14.06
N ALA A 203 3.72 -16.91 13.52
CA ALA A 203 3.59 -18.37 13.39
C ALA A 203 4.72 -18.98 12.54
N ALA A 204 5.14 -18.30 11.46
CA ALA A 204 6.30 -18.71 10.66
C ALA A 204 7.59 -18.72 11.48
N ALA A 205 7.79 -17.70 12.31
CA ALA A 205 8.94 -17.61 13.19
C ALA A 205 8.94 -18.70 14.29
N GLU A 206 7.79 -18.92 14.93
CA GLU A 206 7.64 -20.01 15.92
C GLU A 206 7.97 -21.39 15.31
N ALA A 207 7.44 -21.67 14.11
CA ALA A 207 7.68 -22.95 13.43
C ALA A 207 9.17 -23.16 13.14
N LEU A 208 9.86 -22.13 12.63
CA LEU A 208 11.32 -22.23 12.36
C LEU A 208 12.14 -22.34 13.64
N VAL A 209 11.81 -21.60 14.70
CA VAL A 209 12.50 -21.69 15.99
C VAL A 209 12.29 -23.08 16.63
N LEU A 210 11.05 -23.63 16.59
CA LEU A 210 10.79 -24.98 17.04
C LEU A 210 11.62 -26.01 16.29
N ALA A 211 11.69 -25.90 14.96
CA ALA A 211 12.50 -26.78 14.12
C ALA A 211 13.99 -26.70 14.50
N MET A 212 14.54 -25.50 14.68
CA MET A 212 15.92 -25.29 15.10
C MET A 212 16.20 -25.90 16.49
N LYS A 213 15.27 -25.78 17.43
CA LYS A 213 15.38 -26.40 18.78
C LYS A 213 15.32 -27.92 18.70
N ALA A 214 14.57 -28.46 17.75
CA ALA A 214 14.50 -29.91 17.48
C ALA A 214 15.71 -30.44 16.68
N GLY A 215 16.69 -29.58 16.33
CA GLY A 215 17.88 -29.98 15.59
C GLY A 215 17.68 -30.08 14.07
N LEU A 216 16.56 -29.62 13.54
CA LEU A 216 16.29 -29.60 12.10
C LEU A 216 17.00 -28.43 11.43
N ASP A 217 17.48 -28.64 10.20
CA ASP A 217 18.07 -27.56 9.38
C ASP A 217 17.00 -26.55 8.97
N PRO A 218 17.20 -25.23 9.20
CA PRO A 218 16.20 -24.22 8.89
C PRO A 218 15.89 -24.10 7.38
N ALA A 219 16.89 -24.34 6.51
CA ALA A 219 16.68 -24.27 5.05
C ALA A 219 15.81 -25.42 4.58
N THR A 220 16.11 -26.63 4.98
CA THR A 220 15.31 -27.83 4.71
C THR A 220 13.90 -27.69 5.28
N THR A 221 13.78 -27.17 6.51
CA THR A 221 12.49 -26.91 7.15
C THR A 221 11.64 -25.95 6.32
N TYR A 222 12.25 -24.86 5.81
CA TYR A 222 11.57 -23.89 4.96
C TYR A 222 11.08 -24.52 3.67
N GLU A 223 11.91 -25.33 2.99
CA GLU A 223 11.54 -26.02 1.74
C GLU A 223 10.34 -26.97 1.95
N VAL A 224 10.42 -27.83 2.96
CA VAL A 224 9.37 -28.81 3.25
C VAL A 224 8.05 -28.14 3.61
N ILE A 225 8.06 -27.17 4.53
CA ILE A 225 6.84 -26.47 4.93
C ILE A 225 6.25 -25.65 3.76
N SER A 226 7.13 -25.03 2.93
CA SER A 226 6.67 -24.27 1.75
C SER A 226 5.88 -25.13 0.76
N ALA A 227 6.19 -26.41 0.65
CA ALA A 227 5.50 -27.38 -0.21
C ALA A 227 4.24 -27.98 0.43
N GLY A 228 4.09 -27.85 1.75
CA GLY A 228 3.03 -28.50 2.53
C GLY A 228 1.89 -27.57 2.97
N ALA A 229 0.90 -28.16 3.65
CA ALA A 229 -0.29 -27.47 4.16
C ALA A 229 0.01 -26.41 5.25
N GLY A 230 1.16 -26.48 5.93
CA GLY A 230 1.60 -25.51 6.92
C GLY A 230 2.10 -24.18 6.32
N SER A 231 2.14 -24.08 4.99
CA SER A 231 2.61 -22.88 4.31
C SER A 231 1.62 -21.73 4.38
N SER A 232 2.15 -20.52 4.33
CA SER A 232 1.37 -19.29 4.09
C SER A 232 2.17 -18.34 3.18
N ARG A 233 1.48 -17.37 2.57
CA ARG A 233 2.19 -16.35 1.77
C ARG A 233 3.25 -15.60 2.59
N MET A 234 3.02 -15.39 3.88
CA MET A 234 4.00 -14.74 4.76
C MET A 234 5.19 -15.66 5.05
N PHE A 235 4.95 -16.95 5.26
CA PHE A 235 6.03 -17.94 5.37
C PHE A 235 6.92 -17.93 4.12
N GLN A 236 6.31 -17.96 2.91
CA GLN A 236 7.06 -17.96 1.64
C GLN A 236 7.87 -16.67 1.44
N VAL A 237 7.32 -15.50 1.82
CA VAL A 237 7.97 -14.19 1.59
C VAL A 237 9.05 -13.90 2.63
N ARG A 238 8.81 -14.23 3.91
CA ARG A 238 9.70 -13.89 5.02
C ARG A 238 10.54 -15.04 5.54
N GLY A 239 10.12 -16.26 5.28
CA GLY A 239 10.89 -17.46 5.65
C GLY A 239 12.36 -17.42 5.22
N PRO A 240 12.71 -17.00 3.99
CA PRO A 240 14.13 -16.85 3.60
C PRO A 240 14.93 -15.88 4.47
N MET A 241 14.32 -14.79 4.95
CA MET A 241 14.96 -13.86 5.89
C MET A 241 15.14 -14.51 7.26
N MET A 242 14.14 -15.26 7.73
CA MET A 242 14.20 -15.99 8.99
C MET A 242 15.22 -17.14 8.93
N VAL A 243 15.35 -17.83 7.79
CA VAL A 243 16.38 -18.87 7.58
C VAL A 243 17.78 -18.28 7.64
N THR A 244 18.01 -17.14 7.00
CA THR A 244 19.35 -16.51 6.95
C THR A 244 19.67 -15.66 8.17
N GLY A 245 18.65 -15.17 8.90
CA GLY A 245 18.81 -14.18 9.98
C GLY A 245 19.17 -12.78 9.48
N ASP A 246 19.00 -12.50 8.20
CA ASP A 246 19.22 -11.17 7.61
C ASP A 246 17.90 -10.44 7.41
N TYR A 247 17.64 -9.44 8.23
CA TYR A 247 16.45 -8.62 8.25
C TYR A 247 16.67 -7.18 7.72
N SER A 248 17.87 -6.90 7.21
CA SER A 248 18.31 -5.55 6.80
C SER A 248 17.55 -5.03 5.56
N ARG A 249 17.07 -5.93 4.69
CA ARG A 249 16.33 -5.58 3.48
C ARG A 249 14.83 -5.55 3.73
N ALA A 250 14.38 -4.60 4.53
CA ALA A 250 12.99 -4.53 4.95
C ALA A 250 12.00 -4.36 3.78
N LEU A 251 11.06 -5.30 3.66
CA LEU A 251 9.85 -5.18 2.84
C LEU A 251 8.78 -4.36 3.59
N MET A 252 8.74 -4.50 4.91
CA MET A 252 7.94 -3.73 5.85
C MET A 252 8.76 -3.51 7.12
N LYS A 253 9.08 -2.25 7.40
CA LYS A 253 9.83 -1.89 8.61
C LYS A 253 9.00 -2.09 9.87
N LEU A 254 9.59 -2.62 10.92
CA LEU A 254 8.96 -2.82 12.23
C LEU A 254 8.36 -1.54 12.79
N GLY A 255 9.07 -0.41 12.76
CA GLY A 255 8.56 0.86 13.26
C GLY A 255 7.32 1.37 12.51
N VAL A 256 7.21 1.10 11.21
CA VAL A 256 6.01 1.42 10.42
C VAL A 256 4.86 0.47 10.75
N TRP A 257 5.18 -0.80 11.00
CA TRP A 257 4.21 -1.85 11.30
C TRP A 257 3.45 -1.61 12.61
N GLN A 258 4.08 -1.00 13.61
CA GLN A 258 3.45 -0.68 14.90
C GLN A 258 2.18 0.16 14.74
N LYS A 259 2.19 1.13 13.83
CA LYS A 259 0.99 1.92 13.52
C LYS A 259 -0.15 1.03 13.00
N ASP A 260 0.15 0.10 12.10
CA ASP A 260 -0.86 -0.81 11.56
C ASP A 260 -1.40 -1.75 12.65
N MET A 261 -0.54 -2.26 13.54
CA MET A 261 -0.95 -3.07 14.70
C MET A 261 -1.93 -2.31 15.61
N ALA A 262 -1.63 -1.04 15.91
CA ALA A 262 -2.50 -0.20 16.74
C ALA A 262 -3.89 -0.01 16.09
N VAL A 263 -3.93 0.36 14.80
CA VAL A 263 -5.20 0.58 14.07
C VAL A 263 -6.04 -0.69 14.00
N ILE A 264 -5.41 -1.87 13.78
CA ILE A 264 -6.12 -3.15 13.74
C ILE A 264 -6.69 -3.49 15.11
N GLY A 265 -5.91 -3.35 16.18
CA GLY A 265 -6.36 -3.62 17.55
C GLY A 265 -7.50 -2.70 17.99
N GLU A 266 -7.44 -1.41 17.66
CA GLU A 266 -8.52 -0.46 17.91
C GLU A 266 -9.79 -0.83 17.13
N PHE A 267 -9.64 -1.18 15.87
CA PHE A 267 -10.77 -1.63 15.05
C PHE A 267 -11.43 -2.90 15.61
N ALA A 268 -10.64 -3.91 15.97
CA ALA A 268 -11.15 -5.16 16.53
C ALA A 268 -11.96 -4.90 17.84
N ARG A 269 -11.44 -4.05 18.71
CA ARG A 269 -12.14 -3.64 19.94
C ARG A 269 -13.44 -2.88 19.65
N ALA A 270 -13.40 -1.96 18.69
CA ALA A 270 -14.57 -1.13 18.33
C ALA A 270 -15.73 -1.95 17.76
N VAL A 271 -15.44 -3.07 17.08
CA VAL A 271 -16.47 -3.98 16.53
C VAL A 271 -16.78 -5.17 17.46
N GLY A 272 -16.15 -5.24 18.65
CA GLY A 272 -16.35 -6.32 19.61
C GLY A 272 -15.84 -7.69 19.15
N ALA A 273 -14.89 -7.77 18.22
CA ALA A 273 -14.35 -9.01 17.71
C ALA A 273 -13.20 -9.51 18.61
N PRO A 274 -13.26 -10.74 19.18
CA PRO A 274 -12.16 -11.32 19.91
C PRO A 274 -11.05 -11.72 18.93
N THR A 275 -9.82 -11.26 19.18
CA THR A 275 -8.65 -11.54 18.33
C THR A 275 -7.46 -12.04 19.16
N PRO A 276 -7.60 -13.19 19.89
CA PRO A 276 -6.58 -13.65 20.84
C PRO A 276 -5.23 -13.96 20.16
N LEU A 277 -5.21 -14.57 18.97
CA LEU A 277 -3.97 -14.86 18.26
C LEU A 277 -3.26 -13.56 17.84
N PHE A 278 -4.00 -12.57 17.34
CA PHE A 278 -3.42 -11.28 17.00
C PHE A 278 -2.87 -10.57 18.25
N ALA A 279 -3.60 -10.60 19.35
CA ALA A 279 -3.15 -9.99 20.63
C ALA A 279 -1.85 -10.64 21.13
N ALA A 280 -1.69 -11.96 20.99
CA ALA A 280 -0.47 -12.66 21.37
C ALA A 280 0.75 -12.25 20.54
N THR A 281 0.59 -11.74 19.31
CA THR A 281 1.70 -11.28 18.49
C THR A 281 2.26 -9.92 18.92
N ALA A 282 1.46 -9.09 19.57
CA ALA A 282 1.81 -7.69 19.86
C ALA A 282 3.11 -7.53 20.70
N PRO A 283 3.31 -8.24 21.84
CA PRO A 283 4.53 -8.11 22.60
C PRO A 283 5.78 -8.55 21.83
N ILE A 284 5.67 -9.53 20.93
CA ILE A 284 6.77 -10.02 20.10
C ILE A 284 7.20 -8.92 19.09
N TYR A 285 6.22 -8.27 18.46
CA TYR A 285 6.50 -7.14 17.57
C TYR A 285 7.07 -5.93 18.31
N THR A 286 6.62 -5.66 19.52
CA THR A 286 7.16 -4.58 20.37
C THR A 286 8.63 -4.84 20.65
N ALA A 287 8.96 -6.00 21.17
CA ALA A 287 10.35 -6.40 21.46
C ALA A 287 11.24 -6.36 20.21
N ALA A 288 10.75 -6.84 19.07
CA ALA A 288 11.48 -6.76 17.80
C ALA A 288 11.74 -5.31 17.36
N THR A 289 10.77 -4.40 17.59
CA THR A 289 10.90 -2.99 17.22
C THR A 289 11.93 -2.27 18.10
N GLU A 290 11.96 -2.56 19.38
CA GLU A 290 12.95 -2.02 20.33
C GLU A 290 14.38 -2.44 19.96
N ALA A 291 14.56 -3.66 19.46
CA ALA A 291 15.85 -4.19 19.01
C ALA A 291 16.28 -3.63 17.63
N GLY A 292 15.35 -3.27 16.73
CA GLY A 292 15.72 -2.80 15.40
C GLY A 292 14.53 -2.31 14.55
N GLY A 293 14.04 -1.09 14.83
CA GLY A 293 12.84 -0.53 14.19
C GLY A 293 12.90 -0.37 12.66
N ASP A 294 14.11 -0.32 12.07
CA ASP A 294 14.33 -0.22 10.63
C ASP A 294 14.41 -1.57 9.91
N GLU A 295 14.49 -2.67 10.65
CA GLU A 295 14.52 -4.02 10.10
C GLU A 295 13.15 -4.49 9.64
N ASP A 296 13.13 -5.58 8.85
CA ASP A 296 11.89 -6.22 8.40
C ASP A 296 11.13 -6.83 9.57
N THR A 297 9.82 -6.84 9.47
CA THR A 297 8.93 -7.53 10.43
C THR A 297 9.25 -9.01 10.63
N ALA A 298 10.00 -9.65 9.73
CA ALA A 298 10.55 -10.99 9.92
C ALA A 298 11.49 -11.12 11.13
N ALA A 299 12.05 -10.00 11.63
CA ALA A 299 12.96 -9.98 12.79
C ALA A 299 12.26 -10.39 14.11
N VAL A 300 10.94 -10.57 14.15
CA VAL A 300 10.24 -11.28 15.24
C VAL A 300 10.83 -12.68 15.49
N CYS A 301 11.43 -13.30 14.47
CA CYS A 301 12.11 -14.58 14.61
C CYS A 301 13.31 -14.48 15.55
N ARG A 302 14.12 -13.41 15.49
CA ARG A 302 15.24 -13.19 16.41
C ARG A 302 14.78 -13.13 17.87
N VAL A 303 13.67 -12.45 18.16
CA VAL A 303 13.09 -12.39 19.50
C VAL A 303 12.77 -13.77 20.04
N LEU A 304 12.16 -14.62 19.20
CA LEU A 304 11.83 -15.99 19.59
C LEU A 304 13.06 -16.90 19.68
N GLU A 305 14.08 -16.73 18.85
CA GLU A 305 15.36 -17.41 18.94
C GLU A 305 16.06 -17.12 20.27
N GLU A 306 16.10 -15.83 20.67
CA GLU A 306 16.67 -15.40 21.94
C GLU A 306 15.93 -16.01 23.13
N ALA A 307 14.58 -15.94 23.11
CA ALA A 307 13.75 -16.54 24.14
C ALA A 307 13.93 -18.07 24.25
N ALA A 308 14.16 -18.75 23.12
CA ALA A 308 14.40 -20.18 23.07
C ALA A 308 15.87 -20.57 23.33
N GLY A 309 16.80 -19.63 23.49
CA GLY A 309 18.25 -19.88 23.59
C GLY A 309 18.83 -20.53 22.33
N VAL A 310 18.27 -20.22 21.15
CA VAL A 310 18.80 -20.68 19.87
C VAL A 310 19.96 -19.80 19.47
N ARG A 311 21.13 -20.39 19.25
CA ARG A 311 22.30 -19.68 18.71
C ARG A 311 22.53 -20.10 17.27
N ARG A 312 22.45 -19.16 16.34
CA ARG A 312 22.82 -19.41 14.94
C ARG A 312 24.32 -19.68 14.86
N LYS A 313 24.70 -20.77 14.20
CA LYS A 313 26.10 -20.93 13.80
C LYS A 313 26.40 -19.86 12.76
N LEU A 314 27.25 -18.88 13.09
CA LEU A 314 27.74 -17.89 12.15
C LEU A 314 28.37 -18.66 10.96
N LYS A 315 27.76 -18.58 9.79
CA LYS A 315 28.47 -18.99 8.56
C LYS A 315 29.60 -17.98 8.37
N VAL A 316 30.82 -18.34 8.77
CA VAL A 316 32.02 -17.61 8.39
C VAL A 316 31.99 -17.53 6.87
N LYS A 317 31.85 -16.31 6.33
CA LYS A 317 32.03 -16.08 4.89
C LYS A 317 33.46 -16.54 4.58
N SER A 318 33.63 -17.73 4.00
CA SER A 318 34.87 -18.11 3.39
C SER A 318 35.12 -17.09 2.27
N ALA A 319 36.09 -16.20 2.50
CA ALA A 319 36.64 -15.36 1.47
C ALA A 319 37.16 -16.29 0.36
N LYS A 320 36.59 -16.21 -0.82
CA LYS A 320 37.17 -16.65 -2.08
C LYS A 320 37.18 -15.46 -3.02
#